data_c32ec205d86eefaea8bced05ee09c40c
#
_entry.id   c32ec205d86eefaea8bced05ee09c40c
#
_cell.length_a   1.000
_cell.length_b   1.000
_cell.length_c   1.000
_cell.angle_alpha   90.00
_cell.angle_beta   90.00
_cell.angle_gamma   90.00
#
_symmetry.space_group_name_H-M   'P 1'
#
loop_
_entity.id
_entity.type
_entity.pdbx_description
1 polymer ?
#
loop_
_entity_poly.entity_id
_entity_poly.type
_entity_poly.pdbx_seq_one_letter_code
_entity_poly.pdbx_strand_id
1 'polypeptide(L)'
;MKLSKYVSLAEVTRSDTAKRKGISNEPTPEHLENLKTISEEVFDKVREHFGVPIFISSGYRSAALNKAIGGSATSDHNNGRALDLDQDGHGNGVTNMDVFKFIKDNLEFDQLIYEFGTDKNPDWVHVGYRKGANRKQVLRAIKEGGKTKYVPYK
;
A
#
# COMPACT_ATOMS: atom_id res chain seq x y z
N MET A 1 -3.28 -3.91 18.81
CA MET A 1 -4.01 -5.01 18.13
C MET A 1 -3.21 -5.48 16.93
N LYS A 2 -3.08 -6.77 16.78
CA LYS A 2 -2.47 -7.37 15.59
C LYS A 2 -3.55 -7.68 14.54
N LEU A 3 -3.25 -7.34 13.28
CA LEU A 3 -4.13 -7.65 12.14
C LEU A 3 -3.74 -8.98 11.50
N SER A 4 -2.45 -9.32 11.55
CA SER A 4 -1.90 -10.56 11.02
C SER A 4 -0.61 -10.89 11.75
N LYS A 5 0.11 -11.92 11.30
CA LYS A 5 1.37 -12.33 11.91
C LYS A 5 2.39 -11.19 12.00
N TYR A 6 2.47 -10.34 10.97
CA TYR A 6 3.49 -9.30 10.86
C TYR A 6 2.96 -7.87 10.85
N VAL A 7 1.64 -7.66 10.90
CA VAL A 7 1.05 -6.32 10.77
C VAL A 7 0.25 -5.96 12.01
N SER A 8 0.52 -4.78 12.57
CA SER A 8 -0.28 -4.21 13.66
C SER A 8 -1.22 -3.13 13.13
N LEU A 9 -2.30 -2.88 13.88
CA LEU A 9 -3.24 -1.80 13.55
C LEU A 9 -2.52 -0.45 13.52
N ALA A 10 -1.59 -0.21 14.45
CA ALA A 10 -0.84 1.03 14.51
C ALA A 10 -0.04 1.32 13.24
N GLU A 11 0.56 0.28 12.63
CA GLU A 11 1.33 0.43 11.40
C GLU A 11 0.48 0.89 10.23
N VAL A 12 -0.74 0.38 10.10
CA VAL A 12 -1.61 0.70 8.95
C VAL A 12 -2.45 1.93 9.15
N THR A 13 -2.55 2.45 10.38
CA THR A 13 -3.31 3.67 10.67
C THR A 13 -2.41 4.86 11.01
N ARG A 14 -1.11 4.68 11.03
CA ARG A 14 -0.16 5.75 11.34
C ARG A 14 -0.25 6.87 10.31
N SER A 15 -0.38 8.10 10.79
CA SER A 15 -0.39 9.29 9.93
C SER A 15 0.03 10.49 10.75
N ASP A 16 1.13 11.12 10.36
CA ASP A 16 1.61 12.35 10.99
C ASP A 16 0.64 13.50 10.74
N THR A 17 0.01 13.53 9.57
CA THR A 17 -1.00 14.53 9.23
C THR A 17 -2.23 14.39 10.11
N ALA A 18 -2.74 13.19 10.32
CA ALA A 18 -3.90 12.95 11.18
C ALA A 18 -3.59 13.41 12.61
N LYS A 19 -2.43 13.06 13.12
CA LYS A 19 -1.98 13.44 14.48
C LYS A 19 -1.85 14.95 14.61
N ARG A 20 -1.20 15.60 13.67
CA ARG A 20 -0.97 17.05 13.67
C ARG A 20 -2.28 17.84 13.58
N LYS A 21 -3.24 17.38 12.77
CA LYS A 21 -4.51 18.06 12.54
C LYS A 21 -5.65 17.59 13.45
N GLY A 22 -5.39 16.61 14.32
CA GLY A 22 -6.40 16.08 15.22
C GLY A 22 -7.52 15.32 14.50
N ILE A 23 -7.21 14.70 13.35
CA ILE A 23 -8.17 13.94 12.56
C ILE A 23 -8.16 12.48 12.98
N SER A 24 -9.34 11.90 13.24
CA SER A 24 -9.43 10.48 13.55
C SER A 24 -9.11 9.64 12.32
N ASN A 25 -8.31 8.59 12.52
CA ASN A 25 -7.98 7.63 11.47
C ASN A 25 -8.30 6.21 11.90
N GLU A 26 -9.38 6.04 12.67
CA GLU A 26 -9.83 4.72 13.09
C GLU A 26 -10.67 4.05 12.00
N PRO A 27 -10.33 2.80 11.61
CA PRO A 27 -11.12 2.09 10.60
C PRO A 27 -12.46 1.63 11.16
N THR A 28 -13.47 1.58 10.28
CA THR A 28 -14.74 0.93 10.59
C THR A 28 -14.53 -0.58 10.70
N PRO A 29 -15.48 -1.35 11.26
CA PRO A 29 -15.37 -2.81 11.30
C PRO A 29 -15.16 -3.44 9.93
N GLU A 30 -15.84 -2.94 8.89
CA GLU A 30 -15.66 -3.40 7.51
C GLU A 30 -14.26 -3.10 6.99
N HIS A 31 -13.77 -1.89 7.19
CA HIS A 31 -12.42 -1.49 6.77
C HIS A 31 -11.35 -2.28 7.52
N LEU A 32 -11.60 -2.58 8.79
CA LEU A 32 -10.68 -3.39 9.60
C LEU A 32 -10.57 -4.81 9.04
N GLU A 33 -11.65 -5.42 8.60
CA GLU A 33 -11.62 -6.73 7.96
C GLU A 33 -10.83 -6.71 6.66
N ASN A 34 -11.00 -5.65 5.86
CA ASN A 34 -10.23 -5.49 4.63
C ASN A 34 -8.73 -5.36 4.93
N LEU A 35 -8.37 -4.62 5.98
CA LEU A 35 -6.98 -4.48 6.41
C LEU A 35 -6.37 -5.81 6.87
N LYS A 36 -7.14 -6.61 7.60
CA LYS A 36 -6.70 -7.96 7.98
C LYS A 36 -6.45 -8.82 6.76
N THR A 37 -7.36 -8.78 5.79
CA THR A 37 -7.26 -9.57 4.57
C THR A 37 -6.01 -9.24 3.77
N ILE A 38 -5.76 -7.95 3.48
CA ILE A 38 -4.58 -7.56 2.71
C ILE A 38 -3.29 -7.82 3.50
N SER A 39 -3.32 -7.72 4.81
CA SER A 39 -2.17 -8.03 5.66
C SER A 39 -1.81 -9.51 5.56
N GLU A 40 -2.79 -10.41 5.64
CA GLU A 40 -2.56 -11.85 5.55
C GLU A 40 -2.23 -12.31 4.12
N GLU A 41 -2.96 -11.82 3.13
CA GLU A 41 -2.86 -12.31 1.75
C GLU A 41 -1.70 -11.68 0.96
N VAL A 42 -1.24 -10.51 1.37
CA VAL A 42 -0.16 -9.80 0.65
C VAL A 42 1.04 -9.55 1.56
N PHE A 43 0.87 -8.74 2.59
CA PHE A 43 2.02 -8.28 3.39
C PHE A 43 2.79 -9.43 4.04
N ASP A 44 2.10 -10.34 4.72
CA ASP A 44 2.77 -11.45 5.42
C ASP A 44 3.55 -12.34 4.45
N LYS A 45 3.03 -12.54 3.25
CA LYS A 45 3.71 -13.33 2.21
C LYS A 45 4.97 -12.66 1.71
N VAL A 46 4.95 -11.34 1.53
CA VAL A 46 6.13 -10.56 1.16
C VAL A 46 7.18 -10.63 2.28
N ARG A 47 6.74 -10.40 3.51
CA ARG A 47 7.62 -10.43 4.69
C ARG A 47 8.30 -11.80 4.87
N GLU A 48 7.56 -12.86 4.69
CA GLU A 48 8.11 -14.22 4.83
C GLU A 48 9.08 -14.57 3.69
N HIS A 49 8.78 -14.14 2.48
CA HIS A 49 9.65 -14.40 1.34
C HIS A 49 11.02 -13.75 1.51
N PHE A 50 11.07 -12.48 1.90
CA PHE A 50 12.34 -11.76 2.02
C PHE A 50 13.06 -11.98 3.34
N GLY A 51 12.33 -12.40 4.38
CA GLY A 51 12.92 -12.68 5.69
C GLY A 51 13.46 -11.47 6.45
N VAL A 52 13.12 -10.25 5.99
CA VAL A 52 13.53 -8.99 6.60
C VAL A 52 12.33 -8.07 6.77
N PRO A 53 12.41 -7.05 7.64
CA PRO A 53 11.31 -6.10 7.80
C PRO A 53 10.90 -5.46 6.48
N ILE A 54 9.61 -5.39 6.23
CA ILE A 54 9.00 -4.67 5.11
C ILE A 54 8.20 -3.51 5.71
N PHE A 55 8.34 -2.33 5.12
CA PHE A 55 7.82 -1.10 5.72
C PHE A 55 6.60 -0.59 4.99
N ILE A 56 5.54 -0.32 5.76
CA ILE A 56 4.30 0.27 5.27
C ILE A 56 4.42 1.78 5.43
N SER A 57 4.45 2.51 4.31
CA SER A 57 4.51 3.97 4.32
C SER A 57 3.11 4.59 4.43
N SER A 58 2.08 3.90 3.92
CA SER A 58 0.70 4.33 4.04
C SER A 58 -0.22 3.10 3.99
N GLY A 59 -1.18 3.05 4.91
CA GLY A 59 -2.19 2.00 4.94
C GLY A 59 -3.57 2.62 4.86
N TYR A 60 -4.33 2.56 5.96
CA TYR A 60 -5.68 3.11 6.01
C TYR A 60 -5.68 4.64 6.08
N ARG A 61 -6.62 5.26 5.36
CA ARG A 61 -6.92 6.69 5.45
C ARG A 61 -8.42 6.86 5.59
N SER A 62 -8.86 7.44 6.70
CA SER A 62 -10.27 7.81 6.86
C SER A 62 -10.66 8.83 5.78
N ALA A 63 -11.96 8.96 5.50
CA ALA A 63 -12.43 9.92 4.50
C ALA A 63 -11.98 11.35 4.83
N ALA A 64 -12.05 11.74 6.11
CA ALA A 64 -11.61 13.06 6.57
C ALA A 64 -10.11 13.27 6.36
N LEU A 65 -9.28 12.28 6.69
CA LEU A 65 -7.84 12.35 6.49
C LEU A 65 -7.49 12.42 5.00
N ASN A 66 -8.12 11.57 4.21
CA ASN A 66 -7.89 11.53 2.77
C ASN A 66 -8.20 12.89 2.11
N LYS A 67 -9.30 13.52 2.52
CA LYS A 67 -9.66 14.85 2.05
C LYS A 67 -8.61 15.89 2.46
N ALA A 68 -8.13 15.83 3.69
CA ALA A 68 -7.13 16.77 4.22
C ALA A 68 -5.81 16.72 3.47
N ILE A 69 -5.40 15.53 2.96
CA ILE A 69 -4.16 15.37 2.19
C ILE A 69 -4.35 15.49 0.69
N GLY A 70 -5.57 15.76 0.22
CA GLY A 70 -5.88 15.91 -1.19
C GLY A 70 -5.93 14.62 -1.98
N GLY A 71 -6.17 13.49 -1.33
CA GLY A 71 -6.29 12.18 -1.99
C GLY A 71 -7.60 12.01 -2.73
N SER A 72 -7.64 11.02 -3.62
CA SER A 72 -8.85 10.67 -4.38
C SER A 72 -9.93 10.12 -3.46
N ALA A 73 -11.17 10.58 -3.64
CA ALA A 73 -12.34 10.07 -2.90
C ALA A 73 -12.62 8.59 -3.20
N THR A 74 -12.10 8.07 -4.30
CA THR A 74 -12.27 6.66 -4.70
C THR A 74 -11.05 5.79 -4.38
N SER A 75 -10.10 6.31 -3.60
CA SER A 75 -8.89 5.56 -3.22
C SER A 75 -9.23 4.31 -2.41
N ASP A 76 -8.59 3.19 -2.74
CA ASP A 76 -8.72 1.94 -1.99
C ASP A 76 -8.16 2.04 -0.56
N HIS A 77 -7.28 3.01 -0.29
CA HIS A 77 -6.83 3.30 1.08
C HIS A 77 -7.99 3.69 2.00
N ASN A 78 -9.04 4.31 1.46
CA ASN A 78 -10.21 4.73 2.25
C ASN A 78 -11.03 3.55 2.77
N ASN A 79 -10.88 2.40 2.13
CA ASN A 79 -11.64 1.20 2.48
C ASN A 79 -10.78 0.12 3.15
N GLY A 80 -9.52 0.41 3.42
CA GLY A 80 -8.58 -0.57 3.99
C GLY A 80 -8.16 -1.64 2.99
N ARG A 81 -8.27 -1.37 1.69
CA ARG A 81 -7.97 -2.34 0.63
C ARG A 81 -6.63 -2.10 -0.06
N ALA A 82 -5.83 -1.18 0.43
CA ALA A 82 -4.53 -0.88 -0.17
C ALA A 82 -3.47 -0.59 0.87
N LEU A 83 -2.24 -0.95 0.53
CA LEU A 83 -1.03 -0.62 1.28
C LEU A 83 -0.01 -0.01 0.32
N ASP A 84 0.71 0.99 0.79
CA ASP A 84 1.91 1.49 0.13
C ASP A 84 3.12 0.97 0.90
N LEU A 85 4.04 0.32 0.18
CA LEU A 85 5.24 -0.28 0.75
C LEU A 85 6.47 0.47 0.26
N ASP A 86 7.36 0.84 1.18
CA ASP A 86 8.55 1.61 0.83
C ASP A 86 9.75 1.15 1.64
N GLN A 87 10.73 0.57 0.95
CA GLN A 87 11.98 0.06 1.54
C GLN A 87 13.11 1.11 1.53
N ASP A 88 12.90 2.25 0.93
CA ASP A 88 13.96 3.27 0.81
C ASP A 88 14.42 3.75 2.19
N GLY A 89 15.72 3.86 2.35
CA GLY A 89 16.31 4.37 3.57
C GLY A 89 16.43 3.38 4.74
N HIS A 90 16.00 2.12 4.56
CA HIS A 90 16.03 1.13 5.65
C HIS A 90 17.26 0.21 5.62
N GLY A 91 17.96 0.12 4.47
CA GLY A 91 19.29 -0.52 4.41
C GLY A 91 19.33 -2.02 4.65
N ASN A 92 18.21 -2.76 4.43
CA ASN A 92 18.17 -4.20 4.67
C ASN A 92 18.41 -5.06 3.41
N GLY A 93 18.83 -4.44 2.31
CA GLY A 93 19.16 -5.13 1.06
C GLY A 93 17.98 -5.45 0.16
N VAL A 94 16.74 -5.18 0.58
CA VAL A 94 15.54 -5.38 -0.23
C VAL A 94 15.11 -4.04 -0.81
N THR A 95 14.97 -3.97 -2.14
CA THR A 95 14.55 -2.74 -2.83
C THR A 95 13.04 -2.75 -3.09
N ASN A 96 12.50 -1.58 -3.42
CA ASN A 96 11.10 -1.48 -3.86
C ASN A 96 10.86 -2.31 -5.12
N MET A 97 11.82 -2.36 -6.05
CA MET A 97 11.73 -3.20 -7.24
C MET A 97 11.64 -4.69 -6.87
N ASP A 98 12.40 -5.14 -5.87
CA ASP A 98 12.33 -6.53 -5.40
C ASP A 98 10.93 -6.87 -4.91
N VAL A 99 10.34 -5.99 -4.10
CA VAL A 99 8.97 -6.16 -3.57
C VAL A 99 7.96 -6.17 -4.71
N PHE A 100 8.06 -5.22 -5.63
CA PHE A 100 7.17 -5.11 -6.79
C PHE A 100 7.17 -6.40 -7.62
N LYS A 101 8.35 -6.89 -7.99
CA LYS A 101 8.49 -8.09 -8.80
C LYS A 101 7.93 -9.33 -8.10
N PHE A 102 8.22 -9.47 -6.80
CA PHE A 102 7.73 -10.62 -6.05
C PHE A 102 6.20 -10.66 -6.04
N ILE A 103 5.56 -9.54 -5.75
CA ILE A 103 4.10 -9.45 -5.74
C ILE A 103 3.53 -9.76 -7.13
N LYS A 104 4.09 -9.11 -8.16
CA LYS A 104 3.64 -9.26 -9.55
C LYS A 104 3.67 -10.72 -10.01
N ASP A 105 4.73 -11.42 -9.68
CA ASP A 105 4.97 -12.77 -10.21
C ASP A 105 4.39 -13.89 -9.34
N ASN A 106 4.09 -13.64 -8.07
CA ASN A 106 3.77 -14.72 -7.14
C ASN A 106 2.45 -14.58 -6.36
N LEU A 107 1.88 -13.38 -6.26
CA LEU A 107 0.71 -13.14 -5.42
C LEU A 107 -0.54 -12.80 -6.21
N GLU A 108 -1.69 -12.97 -5.55
CA GLU A 108 -2.95 -12.43 -6.04
C GLU A 108 -3.11 -11.01 -5.51
N PHE A 109 -3.65 -10.12 -6.34
CA PHE A 109 -3.88 -8.72 -5.99
C PHE A 109 -4.89 -8.09 -6.95
N ASP A 110 -5.49 -6.97 -6.52
CA ASP A 110 -6.40 -6.23 -7.40
C ASP A 110 -5.61 -5.29 -8.33
N GLN A 111 -4.88 -4.35 -7.74
CA GLN A 111 -3.99 -3.45 -8.48
C GLN A 111 -2.61 -3.43 -7.83
N LEU A 112 -1.59 -3.46 -8.66
CA LEU A 112 -0.20 -3.30 -8.25
C LEU A 112 0.36 -2.13 -9.06
N ILE A 113 0.84 -1.09 -8.38
CA ILE A 113 1.29 0.13 -9.05
C ILE A 113 2.75 0.41 -8.73
N TYR A 114 3.53 0.54 -9.78
CA TYR A 114 4.91 1.00 -9.76
C TYR A 114 4.86 2.52 -9.68
N GLU A 115 5.03 3.07 -8.48
CA GLU A 115 4.79 4.50 -8.24
C GLU A 115 6.05 5.32 -8.50
N PHE A 116 6.04 6.07 -9.60
CA PHE A 116 7.12 7.00 -9.98
C PHE A 116 8.50 6.36 -10.07
N GLY A 117 9.55 7.05 -9.63
CA GLY A 117 10.91 6.53 -9.62
C GLY A 117 11.54 6.41 -11.01
N THR A 118 12.45 5.46 -11.16
CA THR A 118 13.14 5.17 -12.41
C THR A 118 12.73 3.80 -12.94
N ASP A 119 13.25 3.41 -14.10
CA ASP A 119 12.99 2.06 -14.64
C ASP A 119 13.62 0.96 -13.77
N LYS A 120 14.52 1.33 -12.88
CA LYS A 120 15.22 0.37 -12.00
C LYS A 120 14.57 0.20 -10.66
N ASN A 121 13.89 1.22 -10.16
CA ASN A 121 13.29 1.20 -8.82
C ASN A 121 12.18 2.24 -8.69
N PRO A 122 10.96 1.84 -8.27
CA PRO A 122 9.91 2.82 -7.99
C PRO A 122 10.19 3.55 -6.68
N ASP A 123 9.55 4.72 -6.49
CA ASP A 123 9.63 5.46 -5.24
C ASP A 123 8.92 4.71 -4.11
N TRP A 124 7.82 4.03 -4.42
CA TRP A 124 7.14 3.08 -3.53
C TRP A 124 6.29 2.12 -4.35
N VAL A 125 5.74 1.12 -3.69
CA VAL A 125 4.88 0.12 -4.31
C VAL A 125 3.48 0.23 -3.70
N HIS A 126 2.48 0.49 -4.54
CA HIS A 126 1.09 0.44 -4.13
C HIS A 126 0.51 -0.93 -4.46
N VAL A 127 -0.12 -1.58 -3.50
CA VAL A 127 -0.80 -2.85 -3.73
C VAL A 127 -2.19 -2.81 -3.14
N GLY A 128 -3.18 -3.20 -3.95
CA GLY A 128 -4.57 -3.34 -3.54
C GLY A 128 -5.00 -4.79 -3.55
N TYR A 129 -5.96 -5.12 -2.69
CA TYR A 129 -6.52 -6.45 -2.61
C TYR A 129 -8.03 -6.39 -2.39
N ARG A 130 -8.79 -7.12 -3.22
CA ARG A 130 -10.24 -7.22 -3.10
C ARG A 130 -10.62 -8.70 -3.05
N LYS A 131 -11.06 -9.16 -1.90
CA LYS A 131 -11.42 -10.55 -1.69
C LYS A 131 -12.48 -10.99 -2.70
N GLY A 132 -12.15 -11.99 -3.52
CA GLY A 132 -13.04 -12.53 -4.54
C GLY A 132 -13.20 -11.67 -5.80
N ALA A 133 -12.48 -10.55 -5.91
CA ALA A 133 -12.63 -9.64 -7.05
C ALA A 133 -11.30 -9.03 -7.53
N ASN A 134 -10.19 -9.73 -7.34
CA ASN A 134 -8.87 -9.28 -7.75
C ASN A 134 -8.71 -9.28 -9.28
N ARG A 135 -8.41 -8.13 -9.86
CA ARG A 135 -8.23 -7.96 -11.30
C ARG A 135 -6.82 -8.28 -11.78
N LYS A 136 -5.87 -8.35 -10.87
CA LYS A 136 -4.43 -8.55 -11.16
C LYS A 136 -3.89 -7.54 -12.17
N GLN A 137 -4.31 -6.29 -12.03
CA GLN A 137 -3.92 -5.19 -12.89
C GLN A 137 -2.60 -4.59 -12.44
N VAL A 138 -1.62 -4.50 -13.35
CA VAL A 138 -0.30 -3.94 -13.06
C VAL A 138 -0.13 -2.62 -13.81
N LEU A 139 0.10 -1.55 -13.06
CA LEU A 139 0.19 -0.18 -13.58
C LEU A 139 1.51 0.48 -13.19
N ARG A 140 1.84 1.54 -13.90
CA ARG A 140 2.92 2.45 -13.54
C ARG A 140 2.36 3.86 -13.42
N ALA A 141 2.68 4.54 -12.31
CA ALA A 141 2.30 5.93 -12.13
C ALA A 141 3.46 6.83 -12.59
N ILE A 142 3.16 7.79 -13.44
CA ILE A 142 4.13 8.75 -13.96
C ILE A 142 3.61 10.16 -13.81
N LYS A 143 4.51 11.15 -13.82
CA LYS A 143 4.15 12.56 -13.87
C LYS A 143 4.19 13.01 -15.32
N GLU A 144 3.11 13.65 -15.76
CA GLU A 144 3.01 14.22 -17.10
C GLU A 144 2.27 15.54 -17.00
N GLY A 145 2.91 16.64 -17.37
CA GLY A 145 2.32 17.98 -17.29
C GLY A 145 1.91 18.38 -15.88
N GLY A 146 2.65 17.94 -14.85
CA GLY A 146 2.33 18.21 -13.45
C GLY A 146 1.23 17.35 -12.85
N LYS A 147 0.68 16.41 -13.63
CA LYS A 147 -0.41 15.52 -13.20
C LYS A 147 0.08 14.08 -13.13
N THR A 148 -0.52 13.29 -12.23
CA THR A 148 -0.26 11.85 -12.16
C THR A 148 -1.08 11.14 -13.23
N LYS A 149 -0.40 10.29 -14.01
CA LYS A 149 -1.02 9.45 -15.03
C LYS A 149 -0.68 8.00 -14.75
N TYR A 150 -1.66 7.12 -14.87
CA TYR A 150 -1.48 5.68 -14.70
C TYR A 150 -1.49 5.00 -16.07
N VAL A 151 -0.42 4.27 -16.37
CA VAL A 151 -0.27 3.54 -17.63
C VAL A 151 -0.01 2.07 -17.33
N PRO A 152 -0.32 1.15 -18.27
CA PRO A 152 0.03 -0.26 -18.06
C PRO A 152 1.54 -0.42 -17.86
N TYR A 153 1.92 -1.25 -16.90
CA TYR A 153 3.32 -1.57 -16.68
C TYR A 153 3.81 -2.53 -17.76
N LYS A 154 4.94 -2.21 -18.35
CA LYS A 154 5.55 -3.05 -19.40
C LYS A 154 6.97 -3.47 -19.05
#